data_118719d4fe8d355125353fdba4ffb48d
#
_entry.id   118719d4fe8d355125353fdba4ffb48d
#
_cell.length_a   1.000
_cell.length_b   1.000
_cell.length_c   1.000
_cell.angle_alpha   90.00
_cell.angle_beta   90.00
_cell.angle_gamma   90.00
#
_symmetry.space_group_name_H-M   'P 1'
#
loop_
_entity.id
_entity.type
_entity.pdbx_description
1 polymer ?
#
loop_
_entity_poly.entity_id
_entity_poly.type
_entity_poly.pdbx_seq_one_letter_code
_entity_poly.pdbx_strand_id
1 'polypeptide(L)'
;LETSVAILISKAQAAGTVLPEDVAFFIAKRIRSNVRELEGALRRVIANSRFTGRPITLDFTKEALKDLLSLQAKLITIENIQKTVAEYYKLRVADLLAERRSRSIARPRQVAMALAKELTNHSLPEIGDAFGGRDHTTVLHACGRIRGLRDSDQRIGEDYQILLRTLTT
;
A
#
# COMPACT_ATOMS: atom_id res chain seq x y z
N LEU A 1 -4.96 4.96 10.25
CA LEU A 1 -6.12 4.31 9.66
C LEU A 1 -7.42 4.74 10.35
N GLU A 2 -7.47 4.66 11.67
CA GLU A 2 -8.64 5.09 12.43
C GLU A 2 -8.98 6.56 12.23
N THR A 3 -7.95 7.42 12.16
CA THR A 3 -8.12 8.84 11.88
C THR A 3 -8.71 9.07 10.49
N SER A 4 -8.26 8.33 9.49
CA SER A 4 -8.79 8.42 8.12
C SER A 4 -10.24 7.97 8.04
N VAL A 5 -10.60 6.91 8.76
CA VAL A 5 -11.99 6.44 8.85
C VAL A 5 -12.89 7.52 9.46
N ALA A 6 -12.45 8.13 10.57
CA ALA A 6 -13.22 9.19 11.25
C ALA A 6 -13.42 10.40 10.34
N ILE A 7 -12.38 10.79 9.58
CA ILE A 7 -12.47 11.90 8.62
C ILE A 7 -13.51 11.60 7.55
N LEU A 8 -13.48 10.39 6.99
CA LEU A 8 -14.43 9.99 5.94
C LEU A 8 -15.88 10.03 6.43
N ILE A 9 -16.14 9.49 7.60
CA ILE A 9 -17.48 9.46 8.18
C ILE A 9 -17.96 10.89 8.46
N SER A 10 -17.12 11.74 9.04
CA SER A 10 -17.44 13.13 9.34
C SER A 10 -17.75 13.92 8.07
N LYS A 11 -16.95 13.75 7.01
CA LYS A 11 -17.17 14.45 5.75
C LYS A 11 -18.40 13.97 5.02
N ALA A 12 -18.73 12.69 5.11
CA ALA A 12 -19.97 12.14 4.55
C ALA A 12 -21.19 12.74 5.25
N GLN A 13 -21.15 12.85 6.57
CA GLN A 13 -22.22 13.47 7.35
C GLN A 13 -22.40 14.95 6.96
N ALA A 14 -21.31 15.68 6.79
CA ALA A 14 -21.36 17.07 6.34
C ALA A 14 -22.00 17.21 4.96
N ALA A 15 -21.86 16.20 4.10
CA ALA A 15 -22.48 16.15 2.78
C ALA A 15 -23.92 15.62 2.81
N GLY A 16 -24.48 15.35 4.00
CA GLY A 16 -25.84 14.83 4.18
C GLY A 16 -25.99 13.35 3.82
N THR A 17 -24.92 12.58 3.87
CA THR A 17 -24.90 11.17 3.49
C THR A 17 -24.40 10.33 4.66
N VAL A 18 -25.00 9.16 4.86
CA VAL A 18 -24.53 8.18 5.82
C VAL A 18 -23.54 7.23 5.14
N LEU A 19 -22.30 7.20 5.64
CA LEU A 19 -21.25 6.30 5.15
C LEU A 19 -21.14 5.11 6.10
N PRO A 20 -21.43 3.88 5.64
CA PRO A 20 -21.24 2.70 6.49
C PRO A 20 -19.77 2.57 6.92
N GLU A 21 -19.56 2.06 8.12
CA GLU A 21 -18.24 1.93 8.71
C GLU A 21 -17.32 1.01 7.89
N ASP A 22 -17.85 -0.11 7.38
CA ASP A 22 -17.10 -1.04 6.52
C ASP A 22 -16.64 -0.37 5.21
N VAL A 23 -17.47 0.51 4.65
CA VAL A 23 -17.11 1.30 3.47
C VAL A 23 -16.00 2.29 3.78
N ALA A 24 -16.11 2.99 4.91
CA ALA A 24 -15.08 3.93 5.36
C ALA A 24 -13.74 3.22 5.57
N PHE A 25 -13.75 2.06 6.20
CA PHE A 25 -12.56 1.23 6.38
C PHE A 25 -11.96 0.79 5.04
N PHE A 26 -12.78 0.37 4.12
CA PHE A 26 -12.33 -0.05 2.79
C PHE A 26 -11.60 1.09 2.07
N ILE A 27 -12.20 2.27 2.04
CA ILE A 27 -11.61 3.45 1.38
C ILE A 27 -10.29 3.84 2.08
N ALA A 28 -10.30 3.93 3.40
CA ALA A 28 -9.10 4.31 4.16
C ALA A 28 -7.96 3.31 4.00
N LYS A 29 -8.27 2.03 3.91
CA LYS A 29 -7.27 0.98 3.71
C LYS A 29 -6.68 1.00 2.31
N ARG A 30 -7.48 1.30 1.29
CA ARG A 30 -7.05 1.27 -0.11
C ARG A 30 -6.39 2.56 -0.57
N ILE A 31 -6.82 3.69 -0.03
CA ILE A 31 -6.30 5.01 -0.41
C ILE A 31 -5.55 5.58 0.78
N ARG A 32 -4.22 5.45 0.76
CA ARG A 32 -3.36 5.77 1.90
C ARG A 32 -2.56 7.05 1.75
N SER A 33 -2.65 7.73 0.59
CA SER A 33 -1.69 8.77 0.27
C SER A 33 -1.93 10.09 1.02
N ASN A 34 -3.14 10.65 1.02
CA ASN A 34 -3.41 11.88 1.73
C ASN A 34 -4.90 12.16 1.84
N VAL A 35 -5.26 13.19 2.63
CA VAL A 35 -6.64 13.58 2.88
C VAL A 35 -7.35 14.01 1.59
N ARG A 36 -6.66 14.67 0.66
CA ARG A 36 -7.25 15.08 -0.61
C ARG A 36 -7.73 13.91 -1.44
N GLU A 37 -6.93 12.85 -1.52
CA GLU A 37 -7.31 11.65 -2.26
C GLU A 37 -8.46 10.92 -1.59
N LEU A 38 -8.46 10.87 -0.24
CA LEU A 38 -9.59 10.34 0.51
C LEU A 38 -10.87 11.09 0.23
N GLU A 39 -10.81 12.43 0.26
CA GLU A 39 -11.97 13.27 -0.05
C GLU A 39 -12.43 13.08 -1.50
N GLY A 40 -11.51 12.99 -2.44
CA GLY A 40 -11.80 12.76 -3.85
C GLY A 40 -12.53 11.44 -4.08
N ALA A 41 -12.06 10.37 -3.44
CA ALA A 41 -12.71 9.06 -3.49
C ALA A 41 -14.11 9.10 -2.88
N LEU A 42 -14.26 9.75 -1.72
CA LEU A 42 -15.55 9.91 -1.07
C LEU A 42 -16.54 10.67 -1.94
N ARG A 43 -16.12 11.78 -2.53
CA ARG A 43 -16.98 12.55 -3.45
C ARG A 43 -17.44 11.71 -4.63
N ARG A 44 -16.56 10.90 -5.19
CA ARG A 44 -16.88 10.03 -6.32
C ARG A 44 -17.93 9.00 -5.93
N VAL A 45 -17.80 8.38 -4.76
CA VAL A 45 -18.77 7.40 -4.26
C VAL A 45 -20.12 8.07 -4.02
N ILE A 46 -20.15 9.22 -3.37
CA ILE A 46 -21.38 9.98 -3.09
C ILE A 46 -22.05 10.42 -4.40
N ALA A 47 -21.28 10.95 -5.33
CA ALA A 47 -21.81 11.40 -6.63
C ALA A 47 -22.44 10.25 -7.40
N ASN A 48 -21.77 9.10 -7.46
CA ASN A 48 -22.29 7.92 -8.14
C ASN A 48 -23.56 7.38 -7.46
N SER A 49 -23.60 7.41 -6.12
CA SER A 49 -24.78 7.00 -5.36
C SER A 49 -25.97 7.89 -5.67
N ARG A 50 -25.79 9.20 -5.71
CA ARG A 50 -26.85 10.17 -6.04
C ARG A 50 -27.29 10.03 -7.47
N PHE A 51 -26.37 9.84 -8.40
CA PHE A 51 -26.66 9.69 -9.82
C PHE A 51 -27.44 8.42 -10.12
N THR A 52 -27.08 7.29 -9.53
CA THR A 52 -27.70 5.99 -9.79
C THR A 52 -28.89 5.70 -8.88
N GLY A 53 -29.04 6.43 -7.79
CA GLY A 53 -30.06 6.17 -6.76
C GLY A 53 -29.80 4.92 -5.92
N ARG A 54 -28.60 4.33 -6.04
CA ARG A 54 -28.22 3.13 -5.29
C ARG A 54 -27.63 3.51 -3.93
N PRO A 55 -27.89 2.72 -2.87
CA PRO A 55 -27.28 2.97 -1.55
C PRO A 55 -25.78 2.70 -1.59
N ILE A 56 -25.04 3.37 -0.72
CA ILE A 56 -23.61 3.17 -0.57
C ILE A 56 -23.37 1.88 0.21
N THR A 57 -22.93 0.85 -0.48
CA THR A 57 -22.54 -0.44 0.10
C THR A 57 -21.08 -0.73 -0.24
N LEU A 58 -20.51 -1.76 0.38
CA LEU A 58 -19.14 -2.17 0.08
C LEU A 58 -18.97 -2.55 -1.40
N ASP A 59 -19.90 -3.34 -1.95
CA ASP A 59 -19.86 -3.75 -3.36
C ASP A 59 -20.02 -2.56 -4.30
N PHE A 60 -20.94 -1.64 -3.99
CA PHE A 60 -21.11 -0.41 -4.75
C PHE A 60 -19.84 0.43 -4.76
N THR A 61 -19.18 0.57 -3.61
CA THR A 61 -17.95 1.34 -3.46
C THR A 61 -16.82 0.72 -4.28
N LYS A 62 -16.67 -0.60 -4.26
CA LYS A 62 -15.68 -1.29 -5.10
C LYS A 62 -15.88 -1.01 -6.57
N GLU A 63 -17.12 -1.04 -7.02
CA GLU A 63 -17.49 -0.76 -8.42
C GLU A 63 -17.22 0.70 -8.77
N ALA A 64 -17.63 1.64 -7.92
CA ALA A 64 -17.49 3.08 -8.14
C ALA A 64 -16.02 3.52 -8.18
N LEU A 65 -15.15 2.87 -7.41
CA LEU A 65 -13.73 3.20 -7.31
C LEU A 65 -12.82 2.27 -8.12
N LYS A 66 -13.39 1.38 -8.91
CA LYS A 66 -12.65 0.37 -9.67
C LYS A 66 -11.52 0.97 -10.50
N ASP A 67 -11.80 2.01 -11.27
CA ASP A 67 -10.82 2.64 -12.13
C ASP A 67 -9.70 3.32 -11.32
N LEU A 68 -10.08 4.00 -10.24
CA LEU A 68 -9.13 4.66 -9.36
C LEU A 68 -8.20 3.65 -8.68
N LEU A 69 -8.77 2.54 -8.18
CA LEU A 69 -8.00 1.49 -7.54
C LEU A 69 -7.09 0.77 -8.53
N SER A 70 -7.56 0.55 -9.76
CA SER A 70 -6.75 -0.05 -10.83
C SER A 70 -5.57 0.85 -11.21
N LEU A 71 -5.80 2.16 -11.26
CA LEU A 71 -4.74 3.11 -11.55
C LEU A 71 -3.67 3.10 -10.46
N GLN A 72 -4.07 3.11 -9.19
CA GLN A 72 -3.14 3.01 -8.07
C GLN A 72 -2.38 1.70 -8.06
N ALA A 73 -3.05 0.58 -8.33
CA ALA A 73 -2.41 -0.72 -8.43
C ALA A 73 -1.37 -0.78 -9.56
N LYS A 74 -1.60 -0.05 -10.66
CA LYS A 74 -0.63 0.05 -11.75
C LYS A 74 0.57 0.92 -11.38
N LEU A 75 0.37 1.95 -10.56
CA LEU A 75 1.45 2.84 -10.13
C LEU A 75 2.35 2.19 -9.08
N ILE A 76 1.82 1.28 -8.27
CA ILE A 76 2.59 0.58 -7.24
C ILE A 76 2.74 -0.88 -7.64
N THR A 77 3.78 -1.15 -8.43
CA THR A 77 4.13 -2.52 -8.87
C THR A 77 5.34 -3.00 -8.08
N ILE A 78 5.56 -4.32 -8.06
CA ILE A 78 6.76 -4.90 -7.43
C ILE A 78 8.01 -4.35 -8.11
N GLU A 79 8.02 -4.23 -9.42
CA GLU A 79 9.14 -3.69 -10.20
C GLU A 79 9.45 -2.26 -9.78
N ASN A 80 8.43 -1.42 -9.61
CA ASN A 80 8.61 -0.04 -9.16
C ASN A 80 9.13 0.04 -7.73
N ILE A 81 8.66 -0.84 -6.85
CA ILE A 81 9.16 -0.95 -5.48
C ILE A 81 10.64 -1.33 -5.49
N GLN A 82 11.01 -2.34 -6.27
CA GLN A 82 12.40 -2.78 -6.41
C GLN A 82 13.30 -1.65 -6.90
N LYS A 83 12.86 -0.93 -7.92
CA LYS A 83 13.60 0.19 -8.49
C LYS A 83 13.79 1.31 -7.47
N THR A 84 12.73 1.69 -6.78
CA THR A 84 12.76 2.76 -5.77
C THR A 84 13.66 2.40 -4.60
N VAL A 85 13.58 1.17 -4.09
CA VAL A 85 14.43 0.70 -3.00
C VAL A 85 15.89 0.64 -3.43
N ALA A 86 16.17 0.13 -4.63
CA ALA A 86 17.52 0.07 -5.16
C ALA A 86 18.13 1.48 -5.27
N GLU A 87 17.40 2.44 -5.82
CA GLU A 87 17.86 3.82 -5.91
C GLU A 87 18.13 4.43 -4.52
N TYR A 88 17.24 4.18 -3.58
CA TYR A 88 17.38 4.71 -2.22
C TYR A 88 18.65 4.22 -1.54
N TYR A 89 18.96 2.94 -1.67
CA TYR A 89 20.15 2.33 -1.09
C TYR A 89 21.37 2.34 -2.02
N LYS A 90 21.26 2.99 -3.18
CA LYS A 90 22.33 3.09 -4.18
C LYS A 90 22.81 1.71 -4.66
N LEU A 91 21.85 0.85 -4.93
CA LEU A 91 22.06 -0.51 -5.46
C LEU A 91 21.44 -0.61 -6.85
N ARG A 92 21.76 -1.71 -7.54
CA ARG A 92 21.07 -2.06 -8.76
C ARG A 92 19.94 -3.03 -8.44
N VAL A 93 18.87 -3.02 -9.24
CA VAL A 93 17.78 -3.99 -9.09
C VAL A 93 18.33 -5.42 -9.15
N ALA A 94 19.29 -5.69 -10.01
CA ALA A 94 19.94 -6.99 -10.12
C ALA A 94 20.56 -7.46 -8.79
N ASP A 95 21.06 -6.54 -7.97
CA ASP A 95 21.61 -6.86 -6.65
C ASP A 95 20.54 -7.35 -5.70
N LEU A 96 19.33 -6.77 -5.77
CA LEU A 96 18.21 -7.21 -4.93
C LEU A 96 17.71 -8.61 -5.31
N LEU A 97 17.87 -8.99 -6.57
CA LEU A 97 17.42 -10.28 -7.08
C LEU A 97 18.50 -11.37 -6.96
N ALA A 98 19.74 -10.99 -6.70
CA ALA A 98 20.86 -11.92 -6.59
C ALA A 98 20.83 -12.75 -5.32
N GLU A 99 21.50 -13.88 -5.31
CA GLU A 99 21.58 -14.79 -4.16
C GLU A 99 22.53 -14.32 -3.06
N ARG A 100 22.94 -13.06 -3.10
CA ARG A 100 23.88 -12.51 -2.10
C ARG A 100 23.24 -12.37 -0.74
N ARG A 101 24.01 -12.70 0.30
CA ARG A 101 23.58 -12.66 1.71
C ARG A 101 24.24 -11.55 2.51
N SER A 102 25.08 -10.70 1.90
CA SER A 102 25.68 -9.59 2.62
C SER A 102 24.60 -8.65 3.11
N ARG A 103 24.78 -8.13 4.34
CA ARG A 103 23.78 -7.28 4.99
C ARG A 103 23.45 -6.02 4.18
N SER A 104 24.44 -5.49 3.44
CA SER A 104 24.26 -4.32 2.60
C SER A 104 23.28 -4.56 1.43
N ILE A 105 23.00 -5.81 1.08
CA ILE A 105 22.05 -6.19 0.03
C ILE A 105 20.83 -6.90 0.62
N ALA A 106 21.04 -7.77 1.59
CA ALA A 106 19.97 -8.55 2.21
C ALA A 106 18.95 -7.66 2.92
N ARG A 107 19.42 -6.62 3.64
CA ARG A 107 18.52 -5.73 4.35
C ARG A 107 17.65 -4.90 3.42
N PRO A 108 18.21 -4.22 2.39
CA PRO A 108 17.37 -3.56 1.39
C PRO A 108 16.39 -4.49 0.69
N ARG A 109 16.79 -5.73 0.41
CA ARG A 109 15.89 -6.75 -0.17
C ARG A 109 14.71 -7.03 0.77
N GLN A 110 14.97 -7.19 2.05
CA GLN A 110 13.94 -7.43 3.05
C GLN A 110 12.96 -6.24 3.13
N VAL A 111 13.48 -5.03 3.08
CA VAL A 111 12.65 -3.81 3.05
C VAL A 111 11.77 -3.81 1.81
N ALA A 112 12.32 -4.14 0.64
CA ALA A 112 11.54 -4.20 -0.60
C ALA A 112 10.46 -5.26 -0.55
N MET A 113 10.75 -6.44 0.01
CA MET A 113 9.75 -7.51 0.18
C MET A 113 8.62 -7.07 1.13
N ALA A 114 8.95 -6.42 2.23
CA ALA A 114 7.96 -5.92 3.19
C ALA A 114 7.07 -4.85 2.55
N LEU A 115 7.64 -3.94 1.78
CA LEU A 115 6.90 -2.92 1.04
C LEU A 115 5.97 -3.56 -0.01
N ALA A 116 6.46 -4.57 -0.72
CA ALA A 116 5.65 -5.29 -1.70
C ALA A 116 4.43 -5.95 -1.05
N LYS A 117 4.61 -6.54 0.13
CA LYS A 117 3.50 -7.16 0.86
C LYS A 117 2.49 -6.12 1.35
N GLU A 118 2.97 -4.98 1.82
CA GLU A 118 2.08 -3.92 2.33
C GLU A 118 1.35 -3.17 1.22
N LEU A 119 2.03 -2.86 0.12
CA LEU A 119 1.52 -1.95 -0.91
C LEU A 119 0.88 -2.63 -2.11
N THR A 120 1.03 -3.95 -2.25
CA THR A 120 0.44 -4.70 -3.36
C THR A 120 -0.48 -5.81 -2.84
N ASN A 121 -1.25 -6.39 -3.75
CA ASN A 121 -2.13 -7.53 -3.45
C ASN A 121 -1.47 -8.87 -3.78
N HIS A 122 -0.18 -8.87 -4.09
CA HIS A 122 0.53 -10.10 -4.43
C HIS A 122 0.69 -11.00 -3.20
N SER A 123 0.60 -12.31 -3.44
CA SER A 123 0.82 -13.31 -2.42
C SER A 123 2.31 -13.45 -2.08
N LEU A 124 2.60 -14.10 -0.95
CA LEU A 124 4.00 -14.37 -0.59
C LEU A 124 4.76 -15.16 -1.66
N PRO A 125 4.19 -16.22 -2.27
CA PRO A 125 4.85 -16.91 -3.38
C PRO A 125 5.12 -16.01 -4.58
N GLU A 126 4.17 -15.16 -4.96
CA GLU A 126 4.35 -14.22 -6.08
C GLU A 126 5.48 -13.22 -5.81
N ILE A 127 5.55 -12.70 -4.59
CA ILE A 127 6.63 -11.79 -4.19
C ILE A 127 7.98 -12.53 -4.23
N GLY A 128 8.02 -13.76 -3.71
CA GLY A 128 9.25 -14.58 -3.76
C GLY A 128 9.73 -14.80 -5.17
N ASP A 129 8.84 -15.11 -6.10
CA ASP A 129 9.18 -15.29 -7.51
C ASP A 129 9.76 -14.03 -8.12
N ALA A 130 9.21 -12.86 -7.78
CA ALA A 130 9.68 -11.58 -8.27
C ALA A 130 11.06 -11.18 -7.70
N PHE A 131 11.47 -11.78 -6.60
CA PHE A 131 12.78 -11.55 -5.96
C PHE A 131 13.76 -12.71 -6.20
N GLY A 132 13.85 -13.16 -7.44
CA GLY A 132 14.81 -14.17 -7.85
C GLY A 132 14.42 -15.60 -7.54
N GLY A 133 13.13 -15.89 -7.47
CA GLY A 133 12.63 -17.25 -7.21
C GLY A 133 12.82 -17.70 -5.77
N ARG A 134 12.65 -16.81 -4.81
CA ARG A 134 12.74 -17.14 -3.38
C ARG A 134 11.46 -17.77 -2.87
N ASP A 135 11.60 -18.62 -1.86
CA ASP A 135 10.50 -19.29 -1.20
C ASP A 135 9.59 -18.28 -0.45
N HIS A 136 8.30 -18.60 -0.36
CA HIS A 136 7.34 -17.78 0.38
C HIS A 136 7.72 -17.61 1.85
N THR A 137 8.36 -18.61 2.46
CA THR A 137 8.83 -18.51 3.85
C THR A 137 9.92 -17.47 4.01
N THR A 138 10.79 -17.30 3.00
CA THR A 138 11.80 -16.24 2.98
C THR A 138 11.16 -14.85 3.00
N VAL A 139 10.10 -14.66 2.22
CA VAL A 139 9.33 -13.42 2.20
C VAL A 139 8.65 -13.18 3.54
N LEU A 140 8.04 -14.20 4.11
CA LEU A 140 7.37 -14.12 5.41
C LEU A 140 8.36 -13.70 6.50
N HIS A 141 9.54 -14.31 6.53
CA HIS A 141 10.61 -13.95 7.47
C HIS A 141 11.07 -12.50 7.27
N ALA A 142 11.23 -12.07 6.02
CA ALA A 142 11.63 -10.70 5.70
C ALA A 142 10.60 -9.70 6.24
N CYS A 143 9.32 -9.95 6.02
CA CYS A 143 8.25 -9.08 6.51
C CYS A 143 8.24 -9.00 8.04
N GLY A 144 8.38 -10.13 8.73
CA GLY A 144 8.45 -10.18 10.19
C GLY A 144 9.68 -9.47 10.74
N ARG A 145 10.82 -9.67 10.10
CA ARG A 145 12.09 -9.03 10.50
C ARG A 145 12.00 -7.51 10.37
N ILE A 146 11.49 -7.00 9.26
CA ILE A 146 11.35 -5.56 9.04
C ILE A 146 10.32 -4.97 10.00
N ARG A 147 9.22 -5.66 10.28
CA ARG A 147 8.24 -5.19 11.25
C ARG A 147 8.89 -4.97 12.63
N GLY A 148 9.71 -5.90 13.09
CA GLY A 148 10.44 -5.77 14.33
C GLY A 148 11.48 -4.65 14.30
N LEU A 149 12.22 -4.53 13.21
CA LEU A 149 13.26 -3.52 13.05
C LEU A 149 12.72 -2.10 12.92
N ARG A 150 11.51 -1.92 12.40
CA ARG A 150 10.88 -0.59 12.35
C ARG A 150 10.73 0.01 13.74
N ASP A 151 10.50 -0.82 14.74
CA ASP A 151 10.34 -0.37 16.12
C ASP A 151 11.67 -0.29 16.87
N SER A 152 12.60 -1.19 16.59
CA SER A 152 13.85 -1.32 17.34
C SER A 152 15.05 -0.63 16.70
N ASP A 153 15.02 -0.36 15.40
CA ASP A 153 16.10 0.28 14.66
C ASP A 153 15.57 1.58 14.02
N GLN A 154 16.02 2.70 14.55
CA GLN A 154 15.57 4.01 14.12
C GLN A 154 15.83 4.25 12.63
N ARG A 155 16.98 3.82 12.12
CA ARG A 155 17.35 4.00 10.72
C ARG A 155 16.41 3.24 9.79
N ILE A 156 16.10 1.99 10.12
CA ILE A 156 15.17 1.18 9.32
C ILE A 156 13.77 1.79 9.39
N GLY A 157 13.34 2.25 10.56
CA GLY A 157 12.05 2.93 10.71
C GLY A 157 11.95 4.18 9.83
N GLU A 158 12.98 5.00 9.82
CA GLU A 158 13.04 6.20 8.99
C GLU A 158 13.07 5.85 7.49
N ASP A 159 13.93 4.91 7.10
CA ASP A 159 14.04 4.46 5.70
C ASP A 159 12.70 3.95 5.19
N TYR A 160 12.02 3.13 5.99
CA TYR A 160 10.73 2.57 5.62
C TYR A 160 9.68 3.67 5.42
N GLN A 161 9.63 4.66 6.30
CA GLN A 161 8.70 5.78 6.19
C GLN A 161 8.97 6.63 4.95
N ILE A 162 10.23 6.91 4.65
CA ILE A 162 10.62 7.67 3.46
C ILE A 162 10.20 6.91 2.20
N LEU A 163 10.45 5.61 2.15
CA LEU A 163 10.10 4.76 1.01
C LEU A 163 8.59 4.65 0.84
N LEU A 164 7.83 4.48 1.92
CA LEU A 164 6.37 4.50 1.87
C LEU A 164 5.86 5.79 1.27
N ARG A 165 6.37 6.90 1.74
CA ARG A 165 5.96 8.22 1.24
C ARG A 165 6.29 8.38 -0.24
N THR A 166 7.49 7.99 -0.64
CA THR A 166 7.94 8.07 -2.04
C THR A 166 7.06 7.24 -2.97
N LEU A 167 6.69 6.03 -2.54
CA LEU A 167 5.90 5.11 -3.35
C LEU A 167 4.40 5.45 -3.39
N THR A 168 3.90 6.14 -2.38
CA THR A 168 2.46 6.42 -2.26
C THR A 168 2.06 7.85 -2.61
N THR A 169 2.99 8.70 -3.01
CA THR A 169 2.66 10.07 -3.45
C THR A 169 2.53 10.24 -4.97
#